data_cb3c33dcc7e2b8274e482a1602ecc5de
#
_entry.id   cb3c33dcc7e2b8274e482a1602ecc5de
#
_cell.length_a   1.000
_cell.length_b   1.000
_cell.length_c   1.000
_cell.angle_alpha   90.00
_cell.angle_beta   90.00
_cell.angle_gamma   90.00
#
_symmetry.space_group_name_H-M   'P 1'
#
loop_
_entity.id
_entity.type
_entity.pdbx_description
1 polymer ?
#
loop_
_entity_poly.entity_id
_entity_poly.type
_entity_poly.pdbx_seq_one_letter_code
_entity_poly.pdbx_strand_id
1 'polypeptide(L)'
;MDLSTLMPQQLQVVKTLDRPLFVSAGAGSGKTFTLTRRIVYALSPESGPFVEHLDQVLAITFTKDAAAEIRDRVRRALIDEGMDEEALTVDDAWISTIHGMCSRILRAHALELGIDPEFTVLTDTDELMDQAVEHVLGRATAPDAAPELAASLKALYAWYPMAGEGGSFGGGTTIKGLVRDLLELSSQLPGGMDDARVARPIPRHSPMPIARRWAQARPRPRRRRRRSMPSTRLRRAAKPWRMRRDS
;
A
#
# COMPACT_ATOMS: atom_id res chain seq x y z
N MET A 1 3.78 30.75 19.33
CA MET A 1 2.93 29.54 19.24
C MET A 1 2.45 29.12 20.62
N ASP A 2 1.13 28.96 20.85
CA ASP A 2 0.63 28.49 22.16
C ASP A 2 0.76 26.95 22.27
N LEU A 3 1.68 26.51 23.13
CA LEU A 3 1.94 25.12 23.45
C LEU A 3 1.37 24.69 24.81
N SER A 4 0.66 25.60 25.52
CA SER A 4 0.16 25.36 26.88
C SER A 4 -0.94 24.27 26.92
N THR A 5 -1.64 24.05 25.82
CA THR A 5 -2.69 23.05 25.66
C THR A 5 -2.16 21.63 25.50
N LEU A 6 -0.85 21.45 25.27
CA LEU A 6 -0.21 20.16 25.04
C LEU A 6 0.07 19.44 26.38
N MET A 7 -0.21 18.15 26.42
CA MET A 7 0.29 17.30 27.51
C MET A 7 1.82 17.24 27.48
N PRO A 8 2.50 17.00 28.64
CA PRO A 8 3.97 17.00 28.70
C PRO A 8 4.65 16.10 27.66
N GLN A 9 4.07 14.92 27.39
CA GLN A 9 4.60 13.98 26.40
C GLN A 9 4.40 14.51 24.95
N GLN A 10 3.26 15.16 24.66
CA GLN A 10 3.01 15.78 23.37
C GLN A 10 3.96 16.95 23.14
N LEU A 11 4.16 17.78 24.18
CA LEU A 11 5.11 18.90 24.13
C LEU A 11 6.54 18.41 23.83
N GLN A 12 6.95 17.31 24.45
CA GLN A 12 8.25 16.70 24.18
C GLN A 12 8.35 16.24 22.71
N VAL A 13 7.32 15.61 22.16
CA VAL A 13 7.28 15.22 20.74
C VAL A 13 7.36 16.43 19.83
N VAL A 14 6.65 17.50 20.12
CA VAL A 14 6.66 18.73 19.31
C VAL A 14 8.04 19.38 19.31
N LYS A 15 8.67 19.52 20.47
CA LYS A 15 9.96 20.24 20.61
C LYS A 15 11.21 19.44 20.24
N THR A 16 11.15 18.10 20.26
CA THR A 16 12.35 17.29 19.92
C THR A 16 12.46 17.16 18.40
N LEU A 17 13.19 18.05 17.74
CA LEU A 17 13.40 18.06 16.29
C LEU A 17 14.78 17.51 15.89
N ASP A 18 15.74 17.49 16.78
CA ASP A 18 17.16 17.21 16.60
C ASP A 18 17.53 15.72 16.48
N ARG A 19 16.57 14.82 16.72
CA ARG A 19 16.81 13.37 16.71
C ARG A 19 15.57 12.57 16.30
N PRO A 20 15.77 11.33 15.82
CA PRO A 20 14.67 10.42 15.52
C PRO A 20 13.81 10.14 16.75
N LEU A 21 12.48 10.12 16.55
CA LEU A 21 11.51 9.78 17.58
C LEU A 21 10.61 8.65 17.12
N PHE A 22 10.44 7.65 17.97
CA PHE A 22 9.40 6.65 17.84
C PHE A 22 8.28 6.95 18.83
N VAL A 23 7.09 7.26 18.32
CA VAL A 23 5.93 7.65 19.12
C VAL A 23 4.85 6.58 19.05
N SER A 24 4.61 5.87 20.16
CA SER A 24 3.52 4.91 20.29
C SER A 24 2.33 5.55 21.00
N ALA A 25 1.20 5.63 20.31
CA ALA A 25 0.02 6.31 20.82
C ALA A 25 -1.28 5.58 20.45
N GLY A 26 -2.19 5.46 21.39
CA GLY A 26 -3.50 4.83 21.20
C GLY A 26 -4.46 5.66 20.35
N ALA A 27 -5.62 5.10 19.99
CA ALA A 27 -6.70 5.86 19.36
C ALA A 27 -7.18 6.99 20.31
N GLY A 28 -7.49 8.16 19.76
CA GLY A 28 -7.95 9.32 20.54
C GLY A 28 -6.87 10.05 21.36
N SER A 29 -5.59 9.66 21.26
CA SER A 29 -4.50 10.30 22.02
C SER A 29 -4.01 11.64 21.41
N GLY A 30 -4.62 12.11 20.34
CA GLY A 30 -4.24 13.38 19.69
C GLY A 30 -3.01 13.26 18.76
N LYS A 31 -2.75 12.09 18.16
CA LYS A 31 -1.62 11.88 17.23
C LYS A 31 -1.55 12.93 16.14
N THR A 32 -2.65 13.09 15.39
CA THR A 32 -2.72 14.04 14.28
C THR A 32 -2.56 15.48 14.78
N PHE A 33 -3.15 15.82 15.92
CA PHE A 33 -2.97 17.13 16.54
C PHE A 33 -1.50 17.38 16.90
N THR A 34 -0.84 16.42 17.56
CA THR A 34 0.58 16.54 17.93
C THR A 34 1.48 16.65 16.69
N LEU A 35 1.19 15.87 15.63
CA LEU A 35 1.92 15.96 14.37
C LEU A 35 1.77 17.34 13.73
N THR A 36 0.54 17.85 13.64
CA THR A 36 0.27 19.20 13.11
C THR A 36 1.07 20.26 13.89
N ARG A 37 1.00 20.22 15.24
CA ARG A 37 1.73 21.17 16.08
C ARG A 37 3.25 21.04 15.94
N ARG A 38 3.77 19.82 15.70
CA ARG A 38 5.20 19.59 15.43
C ARG A 38 5.64 20.23 14.11
N ILE A 39 4.83 20.08 13.04
CA ILE A 39 5.13 20.69 11.73
C ILE A 39 5.16 22.21 11.86
N VAL A 40 4.14 22.80 12.45
CA VAL A 40 4.07 24.26 12.63
C VAL A 40 5.19 24.77 13.55
N TYR A 41 5.53 24.03 14.60
CA TYR A 41 6.64 24.40 15.49
C TYR A 41 7.99 24.35 14.75
N ALA A 42 8.21 23.38 13.86
CA ALA A 42 9.46 23.28 13.09
C ALA A 42 9.69 24.49 12.15
N LEU A 43 8.60 25.10 11.65
CA LEU A 43 8.61 26.31 10.83
C LEU A 43 8.67 27.59 11.68
N SER A 44 8.26 27.52 12.96
CA SER A 44 8.15 28.72 13.79
C SER A 44 9.53 29.27 14.18
N PRO A 45 9.68 30.59 14.34
CA PRO A 45 10.90 31.20 14.84
C PRO A 45 11.36 30.66 16.20
N GLU A 46 10.45 30.13 17.00
CA GLU A 46 10.71 29.58 18.32
C GLU A 46 11.52 28.27 18.30
N SER A 47 11.53 27.56 17.17
CA SER A 47 12.35 26.36 16.97
C SER A 47 13.80 26.67 16.63
N GLY A 48 14.10 27.93 16.28
CA GLY A 48 15.41 28.40 15.82
C GLY A 48 15.67 28.10 14.34
N PRO A 49 14.88 28.55 13.39
CA PRO A 49 14.02 27.82 12.45
C PRO A 49 14.65 26.49 12.02
N PHE A 50 14.04 25.40 12.41
CA PHE A 50 14.53 24.04 12.07
C PHE A 50 14.32 23.72 10.58
N VAL A 51 13.26 24.25 9.98
CA VAL A 51 12.98 24.27 8.54
C VAL A 51 12.54 25.68 8.15
N GLU A 52 12.96 26.14 6.98
CA GLU A 52 12.65 27.48 6.48
C GLU A 52 11.30 27.51 5.75
N HIS A 53 10.99 26.44 5.01
CA HIS A 53 9.79 26.32 4.20
C HIS A 53 9.11 24.97 4.37
N LEU A 54 7.81 24.92 4.10
CA LEU A 54 6.98 23.73 4.26
C LEU A 54 7.34 22.62 3.25
N ASP A 55 7.93 22.93 2.13
CA ASP A 55 8.43 21.97 1.13
C ASP A 55 9.60 21.10 1.64
N GLN A 56 10.27 21.54 2.73
CA GLN A 56 11.30 20.76 3.42
C GLN A 56 10.72 19.73 4.39
N VAL A 57 9.39 19.71 4.56
CA VAL A 57 8.69 18.78 5.46
C VAL A 57 8.06 17.66 4.66
N LEU A 58 8.43 16.41 4.97
CA LEU A 58 7.80 15.21 4.42
C LEU A 58 6.90 14.56 5.47
N ALA A 59 5.60 14.52 5.22
CA ALA A 59 4.63 13.81 6.04
C ALA A 59 3.89 12.74 5.20
N ILE A 60 3.99 11.47 5.61
CA ILE A 60 3.44 10.35 4.87
C ILE A 60 2.33 9.68 5.67
N THR A 61 1.24 9.35 4.99
CA THR A 61 0.13 8.56 5.54
C THR A 61 -0.31 7.46 4.57
N PHE A 62 -1.22 6.59 5.00
CA PHE A 62 -1.69 5.47 4.17
C PHE A 62 -2.86 5.84 3.26
N THR A 63 -3.71 6.80 3.65
CA THR A 63 -4.92 7.13 2.90
C THR A 63 -4.91 8.57 2.39
N LYS A 64 -5.57 8.80 1.25
CA LYS A 64 -5.73 10.14 0.68
C LYS A 64 -6.49 11.08 1.62
N ASP A 65 -7.53 10.56 2.30
CA ASP A 65 -8.34 11.31 3.24
C ASP A 65 -7.52 11.77 4.46
N ALA A 66 -6.68 10.89 5.01
CA ALA A 66 -5.80 11.27 6.11
C ALA A 66 -4.76 12.33 5.68
N ALA A 67 -4.23 12.24 4.44
CA ALA A 67 -3.34 13.28 3.92
C ALA A 67 -4.06 14.62 3.76
N ALA A 68 -5.29 14.63 3.24
CA ALA A 68 -6.11 15.83 3.14
C ALA A 68 -6.39 16.43 4.52
N GLU A 69 -6.80 15.60 5.47
CA GLU A 69 -7.04 16.02 6.86
C GLU A 69 -5.80 16.68 7.50
N ILE A 70 -4.61 16.09 7.28
CA ILE A 70 -3.36 16.67 7.79
C ILE A 70 -3.09 18.03 7.14
N ARG A 71 -3.23 18.16 5.81
CA ARG A 71 -3.06 19.45 5.12
C ARG A 71 -4.00 20.52 5.65
N ASP A 72 -5.29 20.20 5.80
CA ASP A 72 -6.28 21.15 6.31
C ASP A 72 -5.98 21.61 7.74
N ARG A 73 -5.49 20.69 8.58
CA ARG A 73 -5.11 21.01 9.95
C ARG A 73 -3.85 21.84 10.02
N VAL A 74 -2.86 21.54 9.17
CA VAL A 74 -1.59 22.31 9.07
C VAL A 74 -1.92 23.72 8.58
N ARG A 75 -2.72 23.88 7.53
CA ARG A 75 -3.12 25.18 6.98
C ARG A 75 -3.79 26.04 8.04
N ARG A 76 -4.80 25.50 8.74
CA ARG A 76 -5.47 26.24 9.82
C ARG A 76 -4.49 26.63 10.94
N ALA A 77 -3.64 25.72 11.36
CA ALA A 77 -2.70 25.99 12.43
C ALA A 77 -1.62 27.03 12.02
N LEU A 78 -1.21 27.09 10.75
CA LEU A 78 -0.32 28.14 10.24
C LEU A 78 -1.01 29.51 10.23
N ILE A 79 -2.27 29.59 9.79
CA ILE A 79 -3.07 30.82 9.84
C ILE A 79 -3.24 31.30 11.29
N ASP A 80 -3.58 30.40 12.21
CA ASP A 80 -3.76 30.72 13.63
C ASP A 80 -2.48 31.29 14.27
N GLU A 81 -1.31 30.95 13.74
CA GLU A 81 0.01 31.44 14.20
C GLU A 81 0.53 32.63 13.38
N GLY A 82 -0.26 33.16 12.43
CA GLY A 82 0.10 34.30 11.58
C GLY A 82 1.15 33.98 10.51
N MET A 83 1.29 32.70 10.14
CA MET A 83 2.19 32.22 9.05
C MET A 83 1.38 32.06 7.77
N ASP A 84 0.76 33.14 7.28
CA ASP A 84 -0.15 33.11 6.15
C ASP A 84 0.53 32.72 4.82
N GLU A 85 1.77 33.15 4.61
CA GLU A 85 2.54 32.80 3.41
C GLU A 85 2.76 31.31 3.33
N GLU A 86 3.17 30.67 4.41
CA GLU A 86 3.36 29.21 4.48
C GLU A 86 2.02 28.46 4.36
N ALA A 87 0.93 29.03 4.85
CA ALA A 87 -0.40 28.45 4.72
C ALA A 87 -0.85 28.33 3.26
N LEU A 88 -0.43 29.24 2.37
CA LEU A 88 -0.71 29.20 0.94
C LEU A 88 0.04 28.07 0.21
N THR A 89 1.19 27.66 0.72
CA THR A 89 2.04 26.64 0.09
C THR A 89 1.72 25.19 0.55
N VAL A 90 0.73 25.01 1.42
CA VAL A 90 0.39 23.69 2.00
C VAL A 90 0.04 22.65 0.93
N ASP A 91 -0.56 23.05 -0.18
CA ASP A 91 -0.90 22.11 -1.26
C ASP A 91 0.33 21.61 -2.04
N ASP A 92 1.40 22.40 -2.04
CA ASP A 92 2.70 22.06 -2.64
C ASP A 92 3.60 21.29 -1.69
N ALA A 93 3.24 21.20 -0.41
CA ALA A 93 3.98 20.45 0.60
C ALA A 93 4.02 18.95 0.31
N TRP A 94 5.03 18.26 0.86
CA TRP A 94 5.15 16.81 0.75
C TRP A 94 4.27 16.08 1.79
N ILE A 95 2.99 16.49 1.90
CA ILE A 95 2.00 15.85 2.76
C ILE A 95 1.12 14.97 1.89
N SER A 96 1.42 13.68 1.83
CA SER A 96 0.75 12.77 0.88
C SER A 96 0.74 11.32 1.35
N THR A 97 0.16 10.45 0.54
CA THR A 97 0.34 9.00 0.69
C THR A 97 1.71 8.58 0.16
N ILE A 98 2.18 7.36 0.54
CA ILE A 98 3.40 6.77 -0.02
C ILE A 98 3.34 6.76 -1.57
N HIS A 99 2.23 6.32 -2.15
CA HIS A 99 2.05 6.30 -3.61
C HIS A 99 2.08 7.70 -4.22
N GLY A 100 1.45 8.68 -3.57
CA GLY A 100 1.48 10.08 -4.02
C GLY A 100 2.89 10.66 -4.02
N MET A 101 3.67 10.40 -2.97
CA MET A 101 5.07 10.79 -2.89
C MET A 101 5.90 10.12 -4.00
N CYS A 102 5.79 8.80 -4.19
CA CYS A 102 6.50 8.08 -5.24
C CYS A 102 6.16 8.63 -6.63
N SER A 103 4.87 8.89 -6.91
CA SER A 103 4.43 9.47 -8.17
C SER A 103 5.01 10.87 -8.41
N ARG A 104 5.11 11.70 -7.37
CA ARG A 104 5.72 13.03 -7.47
C ARG A 104 7.21 12.95 -7.76
N ILE A 105 7.95 12.04 -7.10
CA ILE A 105 9.37 11.80 -7.37
C ILE A 105 9.56 11.31 -8.81
N LEU A 106 8.77 10.33 -9.27
CA LEU A 106 8.85 9.82 -10.63
C LEU A 106 8.58 10.90 -11.66
N ARG A 107 7.61 11.80 -11.45
CA ARG A 107 7.36 12.92 -12.36
C ARG A 107 8.51 13.93 -12.40
N ALA A 108 9.10 14.24 -11.24
CA ALA A 108 10.23 15.15 -11.17
C ALA A 108 11.45 14.65 -11.96
N HIS A 109 11.64 13.33 -12.06
CA HIS A 109 12.75 12.68 -12.76
C HIS A 109 12.31 11.95 -14.03
N ALA A 110 11.11 12.20 -14.54
CA ALA A 110 10.52 11.44 -15.64
C ALA A 110 11.39 11.42 -16.90
N LEU A 111 11.95 12.57 -17.28
CA LEU A 111 12.81 12.69 -18.46
C LEU A 111 14.10 11.89 -18.32
N GLU A 112 14.70 11.86 -17.12
CA GLU A 112 15.90 11.08 -16.84
C GLU A 112 15.64 9.57 -16.92
N LEU A 113 14.41 9.17 -16.55
CA LEU A 113 13.96 7.78 -16.55
C LEU A 113 13.37 7.33 -17.90
N GLY A 114 13.22 8.25 -18.86
CA GLY A 114 12.56 7.97 -20.15
C GLY A 114 11.06 7.67 -20.01
N ILE A 115 10.40 8.23 -18.99
CA ILE A 115 8.98 8.07 -18.70
C ILE A 115 8.25 9.35 -19.09
N ASP A 116 7.00 9.24 -19.56
CA ASP A 116 6.14 10.39 -19.76
C ASP A 116 5.85 11.09 -18.42
N PRO A 117 6.18 12.39 -18.25
CA PRO A 117 5.86 13.14 -17.04
C PRO A 117 4.36 13.16 -16.70
N GLU A 118 3.51 13.04 -17.71
CA GLU A 118 2.05 13.03 -17.56
C GLU A 118 1.47 11.64 -17.35
N PHE A 119 2.30 10.64 -17.04
CA PHE A 119 1.81 9.29 -16.78
C PHE A 119 0.69 9.27 -15.76
N THR A 120 -0.27 8.37 -15.96
CA THR A 120 -1.33 8.07 -15.00
C THR A 120 -1.05 6.78 -14.26
N VAL A 121 -1.35 6.77 -12.96
CA VAL A 121 -1.27 5.56 -12.15
C VAL A 121 -2.60 4.81 -12.27
N LEU A 122 -2.55 3.64 -12.88
CA LEU A 122 -3.72 2.78 -12.97
C LEU A 122 -4.02 2.16 -11.61
N THR A 123 -5.24 2.34 -11.13
CA THR A 123 -5.74 1.74 -9.90
C THR A 123 -6.43 0.40 -10.16
N ASP A 124 -6.88 0.19 -11.39
CA ASP A 124 -7.46 -1.05 -11.87
C ASP A 124 -6.67 -1.52 -13.10
N THR A 125 -6.13 -2.71 -13.02
CA THR A 125 -5.33 -3.33 -14.08
C THR A 125 -6.05 -4.50 -14.74
N ASP A 126 -7.30 -4.77 -14.38
CA ASP A 126 -8.05 -5.95 -14.81
C ASP A 126 -8.21 -6.00 -16.32
N GLU A 127 -8.57 -4.87 -16.94
CA GLU A 127 -8.72 -4.79 -18.40
C GLU A 127 -7.39 -5.01 -19.13
N LEU A 128 -6.30 -4.39 -18.66
CA LEU A 128 -4.97 -4.61 -19.25
C LEU A 128 -4.50 -6.06 -19.09
N MET A 129 -4.78 -6.66 -17.96
CA MET A 129 -4.45 -8.06 -17.71
C MET A 129 -5.24 -8.96 -18.66
N ASP A 130 -6.53 -8.71 -18.85
CA ASP A 130 -7.35 -9.48 -19.77
C ASP A 130 -6.86 -9.35 -21.21
N GLN A 131 -6.52 -8.14 -21.68
CA GLN A 131 -5.95 -7.89 -22.99
C GLN A 131 -4.61 -8.63 -23.17
N ALA A 132 -3.72 -8.57 -22.17
CA ALA A 132 -2.43 -9.26 -22.20
C ALA A 132 -2.60 -10.79 -22.28
N VAL A 133 -3.51 -11.35 -21.49
CA VAL A 133 -3.85 -12.78 -21.52
C VAL A 133 -4.42 -13.18 -22.86
N GLU A 134 -5.36 -12.40 -23.42
CA GLU A 134 -5.93 -12.66 -24.76
C GLU A 134 -4.86 -12.58 -25.85
N HIS A 135 -3.96 -11.60 -25.80
CA HIS A 135 -2.88 -11.49 -26.74
C HIS A 135 -1.96 -12.72 -26.73
N VAL A 136 -1.54 -13.17 -25.54
CA VAL A 136 -0.67 -14.35 -25.39
C VAL A 136 -1.38 -15.63 -25.83
N LEU A 137 -2.64 -15.84 -25.47
CA LEU A 137 -3.43 -16.99 -25.88
C LEU A 137 -3.71 -16.96 -27.40
N GLY A 138 -3.98 -15.79 -27.97
CA GLY A 138 -4.12 -15.61 -29.42
C GLY A 138 -2.85 -16.01 -30.17
N ARG A 139 -1.67 -15.61 -29.70
CA ARG A 139 -0.39 -16.02 -30.26
C ARG A 139 -0.15 -17.53 -30.16
N ALA A 140 -0.59 -18.17 -29.08
CA ALA A 140 -0.48 -19.61 -28.90
C ALA A 140 -1.37 -20.44 -29.83
N THR A 141 -2.40 -19.83 -30.41
CA THR A 141 -3.29 -20.44 -31.42
C THR A 141 -2.97 -20.04 -32.86
N ALA A 142 -2.01 -19.15 -33.07
CA ALA A 142 -1.62 -18.70 -34.41
C ALA A 142 -0.97 -19.84 -35.22
N PRO A 143 -1.03 -19.81 -36.56
CA PRO A 143 -0.44 -20.85 -37.41
C PRO A 143 1.08 -21.02 -37.25
N ASP A 144 1.75 -19.96 -36.83
CA ASP A 144 3.20 -19.87 -36.57
C ASP A 144 3.56 -20.08 -35.09
N ALA A 145 2.61 -20.48 -34.26
CA ALA A 145 2.85 -20.69 -32.83
C ALA A 145 3.90 -21.76 -32.58
N ALA A 146 4.73 -21.54 -31.53
CA ALA A 146 5.67 -22.56 -31.07
C ALA A 146 4.93 -23.87 -30.74
N PRO A 147 5.33 -25.03 -31.31
CA PRO A 147 4.58 -26.29 -31.18
C PRO A 147 4.32 -26.70 -29.72
N GLU A 148 5.29 -26.42 -28.85
CA GLU A 148 5.18 -26.72 -27.41
C GLU A 148 4.10 -25.87 -26.71
N LEU A 149 4.01 -24.60 -27.08
CA LEU A 149 3.00 -23.67 -26.54
C LEU A 149 1.61 -24.08 -27.01
N ALA A 150 1.44 -24.36 -28.29
CA ALA A 150 0.19 -24.83 -28.88
C ALA A 150 -0.27 -26.16 -28.25
N ALA A 151 0.64 -27.11 -28.06
CA ALA A 151 0.35 -28.40 -27.42
C ALA A 151 -0.06 -28.23 -25.95
N SER A 152 0.61 -27.35 -25.21
CA SER A 152 0.30 -27.05 -23.81
C SER A 152 -1.08 -26.40 -23.67
N LEU A 153 -1.39 -25.45 -24.54
CA LEU A 153 -2.69 -24.80 -24.57
C LEU A 153 -3.81 -25.78 -24.92
N LYS A 154 -3.59 -26.65 -25.93
CA LYS A 154 -4.54 -27.70 -26.29
C LYS A 154 -4.80 -28.67 -25.15
N ALA A 155 -3.78 -29.01 -24.36
CA ALA A 155 -3.94 -29.85 -23.17
C ALA A 155 -4.75 -29.15 -22.08
N LEU A 156 -4.60 -27.83 -21.91
CA LEU A 156 -5.43 -27.03 -20.99
C LEU A 156 -6.88 -26.94 -21.42
N TYR A 157 -7.14 -26.76 -22.72
CA TYR A 157 -8.50 -26.74 -23.27
C TYR A 157 -9.28 -28.01 -23.04
N ALA A 158 -8.61 -29.16 -22.94
CA ALA A 158 -9.29 -30.42 -22.64
C ALA A 158 -9.93 -30.45 -21.24
N TRP A 159 -9.50 -29.58 -20.35
CA TRP A 159 -9.94 -29.56 -18.95
C TRP A 159 -10.62 -28.26 -18.51
N TYR A 160 -10.31 -27.15 -19.16
CA TYR A 160 -10.78 -25.82 -18.78
C TYR A 160 -11.34 -25.07 -19.98
N PRO A 161 -12.52 -24.41 -19.86
CA PRO A 161 -13.02 -23.52 -20.89
C PRO A 161 -12.16 -22.25 -20.98
N MET A 162 -12.14 -21.62 -22.17
CA MET A 162 -11.39 -20.39 -22.43
C MET A 162 -11.93 -19.21 -21.63
N ALA A 163 -13.22 -18.94 -21.73
CA ALA A 163 -13.96 -17.93 -21.00
C ALA A 163 -15.26 -18.56 -20.49
N GLY A 164 -15.70 -18.15 -19.31
CA GLY A 164 -16.98 -18.61 -18.79
C GLY A 164 -18.12 -17.85 -19.45
N GLU A 165 -18.77 -18.44 -20.46
CA GLU A 165 -20.19 -18.17 -20.63
C GLU A 165 -20.86 -18.87 -19.48
N GLY A 166 -21.63 -18.13 -18.66
CA GLY A 166 -22.31 -18.64 -17.48
C GLY A 166 -23.23 -19.81 -17.76
N GLY A 167 -22.69 -20.99 -17.79
CA GLY A 167 -23.39 -22.23 -17.67
C GLY A 167 -23.69 -22.47 -16.20
N SER A 168 -24.95 -22.71 -15.88
CA SER A 168 -25.57 -22.88 -14.57
C SER A 168 -25.03 -24.01 -13.68
N PHE A 169 -23.74 -24.36 -13.78
CA PHE A 169 -23.10 -25.35 -12.92
C PHE A 169 -21.75 -24.81 -12.44
N GLY A 170 -21.75 -24.26 -11.22
CA GLY A 170 -20.63 -24.08 -10.30
C GLY A 170 -19.40 -23.40 -10.89
N GLY A 171 -19.06 -22.21 -10.44
CA GLY A 171 -17.89 -21.39 -10.74
C GLY A 171 -16.64 -22.13 -11.27
N GLY A 172 -16.68 -22.50 -12.55
CA GLY A 172 -15.60 -23.24 -13.19
C GLY A 172 -14.42 -22.31 -13.44
N THR A 173 -13.25 -22.69 -12.97
CA THR A 173 -12.00 -22.01 -13.26
C THR A 173 -11.77 -22.01 -14.78
N THR A 174 -11.66 -20.86 -15.38
CA THR A 174 -11.33 -20.67 -16.81
C THR A 174 -9.82 -20.62 -17.01
N ILE A 175 -9.35 -20.83 -18.26
CA ILE A 175 -7.92 -20.67 -18.59
C ILE A 175 -7.45 -19.25 -18.26
N LYS A 176 -8.26 -18.23 -18.59
CA LYS A 176 -7.97 -16.84 -18.21
C LYS A 176 -7.82 -16.67 -16.68
N GLY A 177 -8.75 -17.23 -15.92
CA GLY A 177 -8.70 -17.19 -14.45
C GLY A 177 -7.47 -17.90 -13.89
N LEU A 178 -7.08 -19.06 -14.44
CA LEU A 178 -5.85 -19.76 -14.03
C LEU A 178 -4.61 -18.94 -14.30
N VAL A 179 -4.51 -18.28 -15.45
CA VAL A 179 -3.37 -17.42 -15.79
C VAL A 179 -3.30 -16.23 -14.84
N ARG A 180 -4.43 -15.58 -14.54
CA ARG A 180 -4.49 -14.49 -13.56
C ARG A 180 -4.03 -14.93 -12.18
N ASP A 181 -4.58 -16.04 -11.66
CA ASP A 181 -4.19 -16.58 -10.35
C ASP A 181 -2.69 -16.91 -10.30
N LEU A 182 -2.12 -17.42 -11.38
CA LEU A 182 -0.69 -17.72 -11.47
C LEU A 182 0.17 -16.45 -11.50
N LEU A 183 -0.25 -15.42 -12.23
CA LEU A 183 0.43 -14.13 -12.27
C LEU A 183 0.38 -13.43 -10.92
N GLU A 184 -0.77 -13.41 -10.26
CA GLU A 184 -0.90 -12.88 -8.91
C GLU A 184 -0.01 -13.63 -7.92
N LEU A 185 -0.01 -14.97 -7.96
CA LEU A 185 0.86 -15.79 -7.12
C LEU A 185 2.34 -15.50 -7.39
N SER A 186 2.73 -15.37 -8.67
CA SER A 186 4.12 -15.11 -9.05
C SER A 186 4.60 -13.75 -8.53
N SER A 187 3.73 -12.75 -8.49
CA SER A 187 4.06 -11.41 -7.95
C SER A 187 4.34 -11.41 -6.45
N GLN A 188 3.84 -12.43 -5.72
CA GLN A 188 4.04 -12.59 -4.29
C GLN A 188 5.31 -13.39 -3.94
N LEU A 189 5.98 -13.99 -4.93
CA LEU A 189 7.18 -14.78 -4.73
C LEU A 189 8.44 -13.94 -5.01
N PRO A 190 9.49 -14.07 -4.18
CA PRO A 190 10.73 -13.29 -4.35
C PRO A 190 11.40 -13.48 -5.73
N GLY A 191 11.39 -14.69 -6.28
CA GLY A 191 11.92 -15.03 -7.60
C GLY A 191 10.87 -15.01 -8.72
N GLY A 192 9.66 -14.52 -8.45
CA GLY A 192 8.60 -14.41 -9.45
C GLY A 192 8.21 -15.74 -10.08
N MET A 193 8.10 -15.76 -11.43
CA MET A 193 7.72 -16.95 -12.19
C MET A 193 8.74 -18.09 -12.12
N ASP A 194 10.02 -17.79 -11.88
CA ASP A 194 11.05 -18.84 -11.78
C ASP A 194 10.88 -19.65 -10.50
N ASP A 195 10.56 -19.01 -9.37
CA ASP A 195 10.23 -19.71 -8.14
C ASP A 195 8.91 -20.50 -8.27
N ALA A 196 7.94 -19.99 -9.03
CA ALA A 196 6.69 -20.71 -9.30
C ALA A 196 6.91 -22.00 -10.11
N ARG A 197 7.91 -22.04 -11.01
CA ARG A 197 8.28 -23.24 -11.78
C ARG A 197 8.94 -24.30 -10.92
N VAL A 198 9.67 -23.93 -9.89
CA VAL A 198 10.39 -24.84 -8.98
C VAL A 198 9.43 -25.44 -7.94
N ALA A 199 8.32 -24.81 -7.67
CA ALA A 199 7.34 -25.27 -6.70
C ALA A 199 6.52 -26.47 -7.15
N ARG A 200 7.16 -27.58 -7.43
CA ARG A 200 6.71 -28.97 -7.67
C ARG A 200 6.45 -29.41 -9.11
N PRO A 201 7.13 -30.49 -9.55
CA PRO A 201 6.70 -31.25 -10.72
C PRO A 201 5.27 -31.78 -10.47
N ILE A 202 4.35 -31.49 -11.39
CA ILE A 202 3.01 -32.05 -11.40
C ILE A 202 3.17 -33.56 -11.59
N PRO A 203 2.71 -34.39 -10.64
CA PRO A 203 2.76 -35.85 -10.85
C PRO A 203 1.91 -36.21 -12.04
N ARG A 204 2.46 -36.94 -12.98
CA ARG A 204 1.83 -37.31 -14.26
C ARG A 204 0.55 -38.14 -14.15
N HIS A 205 0.14 -38.53 -12.94
CA HIS A 205 -1.03 -39.39 -12.70
C HIS A 205 -1.80 -38.95 -11.46
N SER A 206 -2.57 -37.86 -11.53
CA SER A 206 -3.58 -37.57 -10.52
C SER A 206 -4.85 -37.01 -11.17
N PRO A 207 -6.00 -37.67 -11.04
CA PRO A 207 -7.26 -37.23 -11.60
C PRO A 207 -7.92 -36.09 -10.81
N MET A 208 -7.19 -35.46 -9.90
CA MET A 208 -7.74 -34.32 -9.15
C MET A 208 -7.62 -33.03 -9.93
N PRO A 209 -8.71 -32.23 -10.02
CA PRO A 209 -8.66 -30.89 -10.59
C PRO A 209 -7.56 -30.07 -9.90
N ILE A 210 -6.68 -29.44 -10.67
CA ILE A 210 -5.56 -28.62 -10.20
C ILE A 210 -6.04 -27.58 -9.18
N ALA A 211 -7.22 -26.99 -9.37
CA ALA A 211 -7.84 -26.04 -8.46
C ALA A 211 -8.03 -26.56 -7.01
N ARG A 212 -8.40 -27.83 -6.82
CA ARG A 212 -8.48 -28.42 -5.46
C ARG A 212 -7.14 -28.61 -4.79
N ARG A 213 -6.10 -28.84 -5.60
CA ARG A 213 -4.73 -29.05 -5.10
C ARG A 213 -4.06 -27.74 -4.69
N TRP A 214 -4.32 -26.66 -5.44
CA TRP A 214 -3.87 -25.30 -5.11
C TRP A 214 -4.62 -24.72 -3.91
N ALA A 215 -5.92 -25.00 -3.77
CA ALA A 215 -6.70 -24.60 -2.59
C ALA A 215 -6.18 -25.27 -1.29
N GLN A 216 -5.59 -26.46 -1.39
CA GLN A 216 -4.96 -27.17 -0.24
C GLN A 216 -3.53 -26.68 0.03
N ALA A 217 -2.84 -26.13 -0.98
CA ALA A 217 -1.49 -25.56 -0.85
C ALA A 217 -1.47 -24.12 -0.30
N ARG A 218 -2.62 -23.46 -0.16
CA ARG A 218 -2.69 -22.17 0.54
C ARG A 218 -2.16 -22.33 1.97
N PRO A 219 -1.15 -21.57 2.39
CA PRO A 219 -0.71 -21.60 3.79
C PRO A 219 -1.95 -21.30 4.64
N ARG A 220 -2.30 -22.24 5.52
CA ARG A 220 -3.42 -22.04 6.45
C ARG A 220 -3.17 -20.73 7.17
N PRO A 221 -4.14 -19.76 7.17
CA PRO A 221 -3.97 -18.55 7.94
C PRO A 221 -3.65 -18.98 9.36
N ARG A 222 -2.51 -18.52 9.88
CA ARG A 222 -2.11 -18.81 11.27
C ARG A 222 -3.30 -18.45 12.14
N ARG A 223 -4.01 -19.43 12.68
CA ARG A 223 -5.06 -19.24 13.66
C ARG A 223 -4.45 -18.39 14.76
N ARG A 224 -4.79 -17.11 14.80
CA ARG A 224 -4.57 -16.29 15.99
C ARG A 224 -5.26 -17.04 17.10
N ARG A 225 -4.49 -17.64 17.99
CA ARG A 225 -5.02 -18.17 19.25
C ARG A 225 -5.76 -17.00 19.90
N ARG A 226 -7.09 -17.05 19.85
CA ARG A 226 -7.92 -16.24 20.73
C ARG A 226 -7.56 -16.70 22.15
N ARG A 227 -6.67 -15.96 22.79
CA ARG A 227 -6.58 -16.03 24.26
C ARG A 227 -7.95 -15.54 24.74
N SER A 228 -8.71 -16.44 25.33
CA SER A 228 -9.89 -16.12 26.11
C SER A 228 -9.48 -15.10 27.17
N MET A 229 -9.89 -13.86 27.02
CA MET A 229 -9.79 -12.87 28.08
C MET A 229 -10.96 -13.09 29.05
N PRO A 230 -10.71 -13.13 30.35
CA PRO A 230 -11.78 -13.09 31.33
C PRO A 230 -12.46 -11.72 31.29
N SER A 231 -13.78 -11.73 31.35
CA SER A 231 -14.65 -10.55 31.39
C SER A 231 -14.40 -9.77 32.68
N THR A 232 -13.55 -8.77 32.65
CA THR A 232 -13.43 -7.80 33.74
C THR A 232 -13.76 -6.41 33.20
N ARG A 233 -14.73 -5.79 33.85
CA ARG A 233 -15.31 -4.48 33.57
C ARG A 233 -14.22 -3.42 33.29
N LEU A 234 -14.20 -2.89 32.08
CA LEU A 234 -13.34 -1.78 31.67
C LEU A 234 -13.87 -0.46 32.26
N ARG A 235 -13.21 0.02 33.30
CA ARG A 235 -13.17 1.46 33.61
C ARG A 235 -12.36 2.12 32.49
N ARG A 236 -12.94 3.13 31.83
CA ARG A 236 -12.27 4.00 30.87
C ARG A 236 -11.16 4.76 31.58
N ALA A 237 -9.93 4.30 31.44
CA ALA A 237 -8.75 5.09 31.76
C ALA A 237 -8.01 5.34 30.43
N ALA A 238 -7.86 6.61 30.06
CA ALA A 238 -6.99 7.03 28.98
C ALA A 238 -5.57 6.51 29.27
N LYS A 239 -5.03 5.66 28.37
CA LYS A 239 -3.67 5.16 28.53
C LYS A 239 -2.66 6.25 28.18
N PRO A 240 -1.64 6.47 29.03
CA PRO A 240 -0.62 7.49 28.79
C PRO A 240 0.30 7.12 27.63
N TRP A 241 0.86 8.14 27.00
CA TRP A 241 1.90 8.06 26.00
C TRP A 241 3.18 7.41 26.58
N ARG A 242 3.79 6.48 25.85
CA ARG A 242 5.12 5.94 26.18
C ARG A 242 6.13 6.31 25.10
N MET A 243 7.22 6.95 25.52
CA MET A 243 8.46 7.06 24.74
C MET A 243 9.41 5.93 25.10
N ARG A 244 9.98 5.26 24.10
CA ARG A 244 11.19 4.47 24.28
C ARG A 244 12.39 5.33 23.93
N ARG A 245 13.34 5.40 24.84
CA ARG A 245 14.69 5.87 24.56
C ARG A 245 15.49 4.63 24.19
N ASP A 246 15.99 4.59 22.96
CA ASP A 246 17.03 3.65 22.61
C ASP A 246 18.35 4.29 23.03
N SER A 247 19.02 3.59 23.91
CA SER A 247 20.39 3.92 24.37
C SER A 247 21.41 3.47 23.33
#